data_27f74a162c4774923e7538b198bc8ae3
#
_entry.id   27f74a162c4774923e7538b198bc8ae3
#
_cell.length_a   1.000
_cell.length_b   1.000
_cell.length_c   1.000
_cell.angle_alpha   90.00
_cell.angle_beta   90.00
_cell.angle_gamma   90.00
#
_symmetry.space_group_name_H-M   'P 1'
#
loop_
_entity.id
_entity.type
_entity.pdbx_description
1 polymer ?
#
loop_
_entity_poly.entity_id
_entity_poly.type
_entity_poly.pdbx_seq_one_letter_code
_entity_poly.pdbx_strand_id
1 'polypeptide(L)'
;AGLVGPAGTLLVDADTYGGTVAQTLGLLDEAPGIAAAARAAGQGVLDAAALALLAPVVTDGLRVLSGISRAARWAELPGSSLDVVWDVARTVARWTVVDCGFGIEDDEALSYDTRAPRRNAATLSALAAADLVVVVGAADPIGVQRLVRALGDLESATAPGGKVVLANRVRASAVGPRPGDLLSTALERYAGVRDLRLVPDDRPNLDAAVLRGVALREIAVGSPARKAILALAEDLVDARRQHLAAHSGETLPRRRRSGRRAASRT
;
A
#
# COMPACT_ATOMS: atom_id res chain seq x y z
N ALA A 1 -10.22 3.92 -3.80
CA ALA A 1 -10.89 4.04 -5.10
C ALA A 1 -12.13 4.94 -5.02
N GLY A 2 -13.09 4.67 -4.14
CA GLY A 2 -14.32 5.45 -4.04
C GLY A 2 -14.16 6.96 -3.79
N LEU A 3 -13.05 7.40 -3.21
CA LEU A 3 -12.77 8.81 -2.92
C LEU A 3 -12.21 9.61 -4.11
N VAL A 4 -11.71 8.93 -5.14
CA VAL A 4 -10.97 9.58 -6.25
C VAL A 4 -11.75 9.65 -7.56
N GLY A 5 -12.97 9.15 -7.57
CA GLY A 5 -13.88 9.22 -8.73
C GLY A 5 -13.44 8.37 -9.94
N PRO A 6 -13.93 8.69 -11.15
CA PRO A 6 -13.75 7.85 -12.35
C PRO A 6 -12.29 7.62 -12.77
N ALA A 7 -11.38 8.55 -12.45
CA ALA A 7 -9.96 8.39 -12.73
C ALA A 7 -9.30 7.29 -11.89
N GLY A 8 -9.99 6.84 -10.85
CA GLY A 8 -9.78 5.60 -10.16
C GLY A 8 -8.43 5.39 -9.47
N THR A 9 -8.31 4.17 -9.00
CA THR A 9 -7.11 3.64 -8.35
C THR A 9 -6.68 2.37 -9.09
N LEU A 10 -5.39 2.23 -9.31
CA LEU A 10 -4.76 0.98 -9.71
C LEU A 10 -4.14 0.35 -8.44
N LEU A 11 -4.59 -0.85 -8.08
CA LEU A 11 -3.96 -1.69 -7.07
C LEU A 11 -3.05 -2.70 -7.78
N VAL A 12 -1.80 -2.72 -7.38
CA VAL A 12 -0.78 -3.61 -7.96
C VAL A 12 -0.29 -4.55 -6.87
N ASP A 13 -0.29 -5.84 -7.14
CA ASP A 13 0.36 -6.85 -6.31
C ASP A 13 1.79 -7.07 -6.82
N ALA A 14 2.76 -6.51 -6.11
CA ALA A 14 4.20 -6.67 -6.37
C ALA A 14 4.89 -7.49 -5.29
N ASP A 15 4.13 -8.14 -4.38
CA ASP A 15 4.69 -9.06 -3.40
C ASP A 15 5.16 -10.35 -4.08
N THR A 16 6.49 -10.47 -4.20
CA THR A 16 7.14 -11.64 -4.82
C THR A 16 7.30 -12.83 -3.87
N TYR A 17 6.89 -12.70 -2.61
CA TYR A 17 6.97 -13.77 -1.60
C TYR A 17 5.65 -14.49 -1.41
N GLY A 18 4.55 -13.75 -1.38
CA GLY A 18 3.26 -14.33 -1.05
C GLY A 18 2.08 -13.42 -1.39
N GLY A 19 2.14 -12.72 -2.53
CA GLY A 19 1.07 -11.84 -3.00
C GLY A 19 -0.27 -12.57 -3.10
N THR A 20 -1.32 -11.97 -2.60
CA THR A 20 -2.66 -12.58 -2.47
C THR A 20 -3.79 -11.64 -2.84
N VAL A 21 -3.50 -10.51 -3.49
CA VAL A 21 -4.52 -9.50 -3.85
C VAL A 21 -5.59 -10.10 -4.73
N ALA A 22 -5.20 -10.88 -5.75
CA ALA A 22 -6.15 -11.52 -6.66
C ALA A 22 -7.09 -12.47 -5.91
N GLN A 23 -6.54 -13.37 -5.09
CA GLN A 23 -7.30 -14.33 -4.30
C GLN A 23 -8.22 -13.64 -3.29
N THR A 24 -7.73 -12.60 -2.62
CA THR A 24 -8.51 -11.82 -1.65
C THR A 24 -9.72 -11.14 -2.29
N LEU A 25 -9.64 -10.78 -3.56
CA LEU A 25 -10.70 -10.14 -4.32
C LEU A 25 -11.48 -11.11 -5.24
N GLY A 26 -11.28 -12.42 -5.07
CA GLY A 26 -11.97 -13.44 -5.85
C GLY A 26 -11.68 -13.41 -7.35
N LEU A 27 -10.53 -12.88 -7.75
CA LEU A 27 -10.12 -12.83 -9.14
C LEU A 27 -9.53 -14.20 -9.51
N LEU A 28 -10.18 -14.89 -10.44
CA LEU A 28 -9.77 -16.21 -10.93
C LEU A 28 -8.84 -16.11 -12.15
N ASP A 29 -8.08 -15.03 -12.27
CA ASP A 29 -7.17 -14.85 -13.39
C ASP A 29 -5.93 -15.73 -13.20
N GLU A 30 -5.69 -16.64 -14.13
CA GLU A 30 -4.52 -17.53 -14.13
C GLU A 30 -3.26 -16.83 -14.65
N ALA A 31 -3.40 -15.73 -15.37
CA ALA A 31 -2.31 -14.97 -15.94
C ALA A 31 -1.88 -13.82 -15.03
N PRO A 32 -0.64 -13.84 -14.49
CA PRO A 32 -0.16 -12.76 -13.62
C PRO A 32 0.01 -11.47 -14.41
N GLY A 33 -0.86 -10.49 -14.10
CA GLY A 33 -0.92 -9.21 -14.79
C GLY A 33 0.40 -8.44 -14.73
N ILE A 34 1.04 -8.39 -13.54
CA ILE A 34 2.32 -7.69 -13.35
C ILE A 34 3.46 -8.30 -14.18
N ALA A 35 3.51 -9.65 -14.30
CA ALA A 35 4.55 -10.30 -15.10
C ALA A 35 4.34 -10.05 -16.61
N ALA A 36 3.08 -10.01 -17.05
CA ALA A 36 2.75 -9.64 -18.42
C ALA A 36 3.11 -8.17 -18.72
N ALA A 37 2.81 -7.25 -17.78
CA ALA A 37 3.19 -5.85 -17.89
C ALA A 37 4.71 -5.66 -17.90
N ALA A 38 5.45 -6.33 -17.01
CA ALA A 38 6.91 -6.28 -16.98
C ALA A 38 7.53 -6.80 -18.28
N ARG A 39 6.97 -7.87 -18.86
CA ARG A 39 7.42 -8.41 -20.16
C ARG A 39 7.15 -7.41 -21.30
N ALA A 40 5.95 -6.84 -21.37
CA ALA A 40 5.61 -5.82 -22.38
C ALA A 40 6.50 -4.56 -22.24
N ALA A 41 6.81 -4.16 -21.01
CA ALA A 41 7.74 -3.08 -20.72
C ALA A 41 9.15 -3.39 -21.22
N GLY A 42 9.67 -4.58 -20.92
CA GLY A 42 10.99 -5.04 -21.39
C GLY A 42 11.09 -5.17 -22.93
N GLN A 43 9.95 -5.34 -23.61
CA GLN A 43 9.85 -5.34 -25.08
C GLN A 43 9.62 -3.94 -25.67
N GLY A 44 9.44 -2.91 -24.84
CA GLY A 44 9.16 -1.55 -25.30
C GLY A 44 7.78 -1.33 -25.92
N VAL A 45 6.80 -2.21 -25.62
CA VAL A 45 5.44 -2.16 -26.17
C VAL A 45 4.36 -1.87 -25.12
N LEU A 46 4.76 -1.60 -23.87
CA LEU A 46 3.81 -1.24 -22.81
C LEU A 46 3.38 0.22 -22.93
N ASP A 47 2.11 0.43 -23.18
CA ASP A 47 1.46 1.73 -23.14
C ASP A 47 0.26 1.74 -22.16
N ALA A 48 -0.43 2.86 -22.05
CA ALA A 48 -1.59 3.00 -21.19
C ALA A 48 -2.73 2.05 -21.55
N ALA A 49 -2.96 1.78 -22.83
CA ALA A 49 -4.02 0.89 -23.29
C ALA A 49 -3.67 -0.57 -22.97
N ALA A 50 -2.42 -0.98 -23.21
CA ALA A 50 -1.93 -2.31 -22.88
C ALA A 50 -1.99 -2.56 -21.36
N LEU A 51 -1.54 -1.59 -20.53
CA LEU A 51 -1.65 -1.72 -19.08
C LEU A 51 -3.10 -1.79 -18.60
N ALA A 52 -4.00 -1.00 -19.17
CA ALA A 52 -5.42 -1.03 -18.83
C ALA A 52 -6.08 -2.38 -19.18
N LEU A 53 -5.65 -3.07 -20.23
CA LEU A 53 -6.11 -4.42 -20.57
C LEU A 53 -5.61 -5.46 -19.57
N LEU A 54 -4.36 -5.33 -19.08
CA LEU A 54 -3.76 -6.23 -18.10
C LEU A 54 -4.27 -6.00 -16.66
N ALA A 55 -4.91 -4.86 -16.41
CA ALA A 55 -5.46 -4.47 -15.11
C ALA A 55 -6.99 -4.30 -15.20
N PRO A 56 -7.78 -5.39 -15.13
CA PRO A 56 -9.23 -5.33 -15.22
C PRO A 56 -9.85 -4.46 -14.11
N VAL A 57 -11.03 -3.91 -14.42
CA VAL A 57 -11.86 -3.20 -13.42
C VAL A 57 -12.55 -4.24 -12.55
N VAL A 58 -12.29 -4.20 -11.25
CA VAL A 58 -12.87 -5.12 -10.25
C VAL A 58 -14.13 -4.54 -9.63
N THR A 59 -14.12 -3.24 -9.38
CA THR A 59 -15.26 -2.47 -8.88
C THR A 59 -15.08 -1.00 -9.31
N ASP A 60 -16.11 -0.20 -9.21
CA ASP A 60 -16.08 1.21 -9.62
C ASP A 60 -14.86 1.95 -9.10
N GLY A 61 -14.07 2.48 -10.02
CA GLY A 61 -12.87 3.23 -9.74
C GLY A 61 -11.69 2.39 -9.24
N LEU A 62 -11.73 1.06 -9.30
CA LEU A 62 -10.63 0.18 -8.92
C LEU A 62 -10.26 -0.77 -10.05
N ARG A 63 -9.03 -0.66 -10.52
CA ARG A 63 -8.35 -1.65 -11.36
C ARG A 63 -7.37 -2.46 -10.53
N VAL A 64 -7.13 -3.72 -10.90
CA VAL A 64 -6.17 -4.58 -10.22
C VAL A 64 -5.20 -5.18 -11.22
N LEU A 65 -3.92 -4.97 -11.00
CA LEU A 65 -2.84 -5.66 -11.67
C LEU A 65 -2.39 -6.81 -10.77
N SER A 66 -2.78 -8.03 -11.10
CA SER A 66 -2.52 -9.23 -10.30
C SER A 66 -1.04 -9.57 -10.20
N GLY A 67 -0.63 -10.13 -9.06
CA GLY A 67 0.74 -10.54 -8.76
C GLY A 67 1.15 -11.84 -9.45
N ILE A 68 2.35 -12.32 -9.12
CA ILE A 68 2.84 -13.61 -9.58
C ILE A 68 2.14 -14.75 -8.84
N SER A 69 1.75 -15.81 -9.55
CA SER A 69 1.03 -16.95 -8.98
C SER A 69 1.89 -17.87 -8.10
N ARG A 70 3.22 -17.79 -8.23
CA ARG A 70 4.19 -18.59 -7.48
C ARG A 70 5.42 -17.74 -7.16
N ALA A 71 5.88 -17.79 -5.91
CA ALA A 71 7.07 -17.06 -5.47
C ALA A 71 8.33 -17.38 -6.30
N ALA A 72 8.46 -18.58 -6.86
CA ALA A 72 9.56 -18.95 -7.73
C ALA A 72 9.66 -18.13 -9.04
N ARG A 73 8.58 -17.45 -9.43
CA ARG A 73 8.53 -16.62 -10.64
C ARG A 73 9.01 -15.17 -10.43
N TRP A 74 9.56 -14.85 -9.27
CA TRP A 74 10.04 -13.50 -8.93
C TRP A 74 11.02 -12.91 -9.96
N ALA A 75 11.83 -13.73 -10.60
CA ALA A 75 12.77 -13.30 -11.63
C ALA A 75 12.11 -12.73 -12.90
N GLU A 76 10.80 -12.93 -13.08
CA GLU A 76 10.02 -12.31 -14.16
C GLU A 76 9.73 -10.83 -13.94
N LEU A 77 10.10 -10.29 -12.77
CA LEU A 77 9.87 -8.91 -12.37
C LEU A 77 11.18 -8.12 -12.21
N PRO A 78 11.97 -7.91 -13.29
CA PRO A 78 13.18 -7.10 -13.19
C PRO A 78 12.82 -5.63 -12.91
N GLY A 79 13.59 -4.99 -12.03
CA GLY A 79 13.35 -3.59 -11.61
C GLY A 79 13.22 -2.63 -12.78
N SER A 80 14.13 -2.71 -13.77
CA SER A 80 14.11 -1.84 -14.94
C SER A 80 12.83 -1.93 -15.80
N SER A 81 12.19 -3.12 -15.85
CA SER A 81 10.89 -3.26 -16.50
C SER A 81 9.76 -2.68 -15.64
N LEU A 82 9.86 -2.84 -14.31
CA LEU A 82 8.88 -2.29 -13.40
C LEU A 82 8.91 -0.76 -13.34
N ASP A 83 10.09 -0.14 -13.48
CA ASP A 83 10.21 1.31 -13.57
C ASP A 83 9.33 1.88 -14.70
N VAL A 84 9.33 1.21 -15.87
CA VAL A 84 8.44 1.55 -16.99
C VAL A 84 6.97 1.30 -16.63
N VAL A 85 6.67 0.21 -15.92
CA VAL A 85 5.28 -0.07 -15.46
C VAL A 85 4.78 1.04 -14.55
N TRP A 86 5.62 1.55 -13.63
CA TRP A 86 5.23 2.65 -12.73
C TRP A 86 4.97 3.94 -13.49
N ASP A 87 5.79 4.27 -14.48
CA ASP A 87 5.59 5.46 -15.31
C ASP A 87 4.29 5.40 -16.11
N VAL A 88 3.99 4.25 -16.72
CA VAL A 88 2.73 4.04 -17.44
C VAL A 88 1.55 4.05 -16.46
N ALA A 89 1.67 3.47 -15.28
CA ALA A 89 0.61 3.45 -14.26
C ALA A 89 0.16 4.85 -13.83
N ARG A 90 1.08 5.83 -13.77
CA ARG A 90 0.77 7.24 -13.49
C ARG A 90 -0.17 7.86 -14.54
N THR A 91 -0.20 7.34 -15.75
CA THR A 91 -1.09 7.81 -16.83
C THR A 91 -2.46 7.12 -16.82
N VAL A 92 -2.55 5.91 -16.25
CA VAL A 92 -3.77 5.09 -16.22
C VAL A 92 -4.66 5.42 -15.02
N ALA A 93 -4.08 5.76 -13.88
CA ALA A 93 -4.81 5.98 -12.65
C ALA A 93 -4.32 7.20 -11.88
N ARG A 94 -5.24 7.84 -11.16
CA ARG A 94 -4.90 8.96 -10.26
C ARG A 94 -4.07 8.51 -9.05
N TRP A 95 -4.31 7.29 -8.57
CA TRP A 95 -3.61 6.66 -7.48
C TRP A 95 -3.16 5.27 -7.92
N THR A 96 -1.87 4.99 -7.73
CA THR A 96 -1.34 3.63 -7.81
C THR A 96 -0.95 3.20 -6.41
N VAL A 97 -1.56 2.12 -5.93
CA VAL A 97 -1.23 1.51 -4.64
C VAL A 97 -0.53 0.20 -4.94
N VAL A 98 0.72 0.07 -4.47
CA VAL A 98 1.54 -1.10 -4.73
C VAL A 98 1.69 -1.89 -3.43
N ASP A 99 1.21 -3.13 -3.43
CA ASP A 99 1.44 -4.09 -2.35
C ASP A 99 2.79 -4.75 -2.57
N CYS A 100 3.70 -4.57 -1.62
CA CYS A 100 5.10 -4.98 -1.72
C CYS A 100 5.43 -6.08 -0.74
N GLY A 101 6.39 -6.93 -1.10
CA GLY A 101 7.01 -7.87 -0.17
C GLY A 101 7.74 -7.16 0.98
N PHE A 102 8.06 -7.92 2.02
CA PHE A 102 8.70 -7.41 3.24
C PHE A 102 10.21 -7.20 3.11
N GLY A 103 10.87 -7.82 2.11
CA GLY A 103 12.32 -7.73 1.91
C GLY A 103 12.69 -6.44 1.21
N ILE A 104 13.59 -5.67 1.81
CA ILE A 104 14.13 -4.41 1.27
C ILE A 104 15.66 -4.41 1.17
N GLU A 105 16.29 -5.56 1.47
CA GLU A 105 17.73 -5.71 1.31
C GLU A 105 18.09 -5.71 -0.17
N ASP A 106 19.11 -4.94 -0.53
CA ASP A 106 19.73 -5.01 -1.85
C ASP A 106 20.92 -5.97 -1.78
N ASP A 107 20.85 -7.07 -2.54
CA ASP A 107 21.92 -8.10 -2.65
C ASP A 107 23.12 -7.53 -3.43
N GLU A 108 23.77 -6.49 -2.92
CA GLU A 108 24.95 -5.88 -3.55
C GLU A 108 26.11 -6.88 -3.72
N ALA A 109 26.24 -7.83 -2.77
CA ALA A 109 27.32 -8.80 -2.78
C ALA A 109 27.32 -9.77 -4.00
N LEU A 110 26.17 -9.98 -4.62
CA LEU A 110 26.00 -10.79 -5.82
C LEU A 110 25.94 -9.96 -7.12
N SER A 111 25.94 -8.65 -7.02
CA SER A 111 25.66 -7.74 -8.15
C SER A 111 26.90 -7.30 -8.94
N TYR A 112 28.06 -7.86 -8.69
CA TYR A 112 29.23 -7.63 -9.55
C TYR A 112 29.01 -8.13 -10.99
N ASP A 113 28.02 -9.01 -11.22
CA ASP A 113 27.57 -9.39 -12.55
C ASP A 113 26.16 -8.81 -12.80
N THR A 114 26.12 -7.70 -13.48
CA THR A 114 25.12 -6.64 -13.53
C THR A 114 23.75 -7.02 -14.11
N ARG A 115 23.49 -8.27 -14.49
CA ARG A 115 22.25 -8.74 -15.12
C ARG A 115 21.52 -9.83 -14.36
N ALA A 116 22.07 -10.30 -13.24
CA ALA A 116 21.38 -11.29 -12.43
C ALA A 116 20.09 -10.70 -11.83
N PRO A 117 18.96 -11.43 -11.89
CA PRO A 117 17.74 -10.99 -11.25
C PRO A 117 17.97 -10.83 -9.73
N ARG A 118 17.47 -9.73 -9.14
CA ARG A 118 17.56 -9.47 -7.71
C ARG A 118 16.23 -9.84 -7.04
N ARG A 119 16.31 -10.54 -5.90
CA ARG A 119 15.13 -11.09 -5.22
C ARG A 119 14.11 -10.02 -4.83
N ASN A 120 14.60 -8.85 -4.36
CA ASN A 120 13.79 -7.75 -3.87
C ASN A 120 13.60 -6.64 -4.91
N ALA A 121 13.98 -6.85 -6.18
CA ALA A 121 13.93 -5.83 -7.22
C ALA A 121 12.55 -5.17 -7.35
N ALA A 122 11.47 -5.94 -7.23
CA ALA A 122 10.12 -5.41 -7.33
C ALA A 122 9.79 -4.43 -6.20
N THR A 123 10.12 -4.79 -4.96
CA THR A 123 9.93 -3.91 -3.78
C THR A 123 10.80 -2.67 -3.88
N LEU A 124 12.09 -2.82 -4.21
CA LEU A 124 13.03 -1.69 -4.29
C LEU A 124 12.66 -0.71 -5.41
N SER A 125 12.27 -1.20 -6.58
CA SER A 125 11.78 -0.37 -7.69
C SER A 125 10.50 0.39 -7.29
N ALA A 126 9.55 -0.28 -6.62
CA ALA A 126 8.33 0.37 -6.14
C ALA A 126 8.62 1.46 -5.10
N LEU A 127 9.54 1.20 -4.15
CA LEU A 127 9.96 2.18 -3.14
C LEU A 127 10.65 3.40 -3.78
N ALA A 128 11.53 3.18 -4.76
CA ALA A 128 12.22 4.26 -5.48
C ALA A 128 11.24 5.14 -6.27
N ALA A 129 10.16 4.56 -6.80
CA ALA A 129 9.13 5.28 -7.55
C ALA A 129 8.03 5.90 -6.67
N ALA A 130 7.97 5.57 -5.37
CA ALA A 130 6.86 5.96 -4.50
C ALA A 130 6.88 7.45 -4.13
N ASP A 131 5.73 8.11 -4.27
CA ASP A 131 5.50 9.46 -3.72
C ASP A 131 5.25 9.41 -2.19
N LEU A 132 4.80 8.25 -1.69
CA LEU A 132 4.54 8.00 -0.27
C LEU A 132 4.69 6.52 0.04
N VAL A 133 5.36 6.20 1.14
CA VAL A 133 5.49 4.84 1.65
C VAL A 133 4.62 4.65 2.89
N VAL A 134 3.73 3.66 2.87
CA VAL A 134 2.96 3.23 4.04
C VAL A 134 3.64 2.01 4.65
N VAL A 135 4.29 2.20 5.79
CA VAL A 135 5.00 1.13 6.50
C VAL A 135 4.03 0.47 7.47
N VAL A 136 3.72 -0.80 7.22
CA VAL A 136 2.71 -1.55 7.99
C VAL A 136 3.38 -2.59 8.89
N GLY A 137 3.10 -2.52 10.20
CA GLY A 137 3.55 -3.52 11.16
C GLY A 137 2.39 -4.14 11.93
N ALA A 138 2.54 -5.39 12.39
CA ALA A 138 1.55 -6.00 13.29
C ALA A 138 1.65 -5.38 14.69
N ALA A 139 0.49 -5.13 15.32
CA ALA A 139 0.40 -4.57 16.66
C ALA A 139 0.51 -5.67 17.74
N ASP A 140 1.65 -6.33 17.77
CA ASP A 140 2.06 -7.25 18.82
C ASP A 140 3.58 -7.08 19.09
N PRO A 141 4.14 -7.62 20.17
CA PRO A 141 5.54 -7.37 20.54
C PRO A 141 6.56 -7.73 19.45
N ILE A 142 6.32 -8.83 18.71
CA ILE A 142 7.19 -9.26 17.62
C ILE A 142 7.04 -8.33 16.42
N GLY A 143 5.79 -7.98 16.06
CA GLY A 143 5.47 -7.06 14.97
C GLY A 143 6.05 -5.67 15.20
N VAL A 144 5.96 -5.15 16.42
CA VAL A 144 6.58 -3.85 16.78
C VAL A 144 8.09 -3.90 16.64
N GLN A 145 8.77 -4.97 17.10
CA GLN A 145 10.21 -5.12 16.94
C GLN A 145 10.61 -5.16 15.45
N ARG A 146 9.86 -5.89 14.62
CA ARG A 146 10.09 -5.95 13.17
C ARG A 146 9.87 -4.59 12.52
N LEU A 147 8.81 -3.88 12.93
CA LEU A 147 8.49 -2.54 12.41
C LEU A 147 9.61 -1.53 12.72
N VAL A 148 10.16 -1.55 13.95
CA VAL A 148 11.30 -0.69 14.34
C VAL A 148 12.51 -0.97 13.45
N ARG A 149 12.85 -2.25 13.19
CA ARG A 149 13.95 -2.62 12.29
C ARG A 149 13.69 -2.16 10.86
N ALA A 150 12.51 -2.47 10.31
CA ALA A 150 12.14 -2.08 8.96
C ALA A 150 12.17 -0.55 8.74
N LEU A 151 11.83 0.23 9.77
CA LEU A 151 11.93 1.70 9.70
C LEU A 151 13.40 2.16 9.63
N GLY A 152 14.32 1.50 10.37
CA GLY A 152 15.76 1.76 10.28
C GLY A 152 16.33 1.37 8.91
N ASP A 153 15.97 0.19 8.41
CA ASP A 153 16.42 -0.29 7.10
C ASP A 153 15.89 0.60 5.96
N LEU A 154 14.65 1.09 6.08
CA LEU A 154 14.05 2.00 5.10
C LEU A 154 14.74 3.37 5.04
N GLU A 155 15.38 3.84 6.12
CA GLU A 155 16.16 5.08 6.10
C GLU A 155 17.39 4.97 5.19
N SER A 156 17.92 3.77 5.04
CA SER A 156 19.04 3.47 4.15
C SER A 156 18.59 3.20 2.70
N ALA A 157 17.33 2.85 2.49
CA ALA A 157 16.77 2.61 1.17
C ALA A 157 16.40 3.92 0.46
N THR A 158 16.54 3.94 -0.85
CA THR A 158 16.14 5.10 -1.66
C THR A 158 14.60 5.18 -1.73
N ALA A 159 14.00 5.93 -0.82
CA ALA A 159 12.57 6.22 -0.82
C ALA A 159 12.38 7.74 -0.77
N PRO A 160 12.25 8.42 -1.93
CA PRO A 160 12.21 9.88 -2.00
C PRO A 160 10.92 10.47 -1.41
N GLY A 161 9.86 9.68 -1.28
CA GLY A 161 8.57 10.11 -0.76
C GLY A 161 8.51 10.23 0.77
N GLY A 162 7.42 10.81 1.25
CA GLY A 162 7.09 10.80 2.68
C GLY A 162 6.79 9.39 3.19
N LYS A 163 6.79 9.21 4.52
CA LYS A 163 6.40 7.93 5.14
C LYS A 163 5.24 8.11 6.13
N VAL A 164 4.33 7.15 6.15
CA VAL A 164 3.26 6.99 7.13
C VAL A 164 3.42 5.63 7.80
N VAL A 165 3.41 5.59 9.11
CA VAL A 165 3.54 4.35 9.89
C VAL A 165 2.18 3.90 10.39
N LEU A 166 1.87 2.62 10.18
CA LEU A 166 0.59 2.02 10.53
C LEU A 166 0.79 0.74 11.35
N ALA A 167 0.19 0.70 12.53
CA ALA A 167 0.07 -0.52 13.33
C ALA A 167 -1.26 -1.21 13.03
N ASN A 168 -1.18 -2.41 12.50
CA ASN A 168 -2.34 -3.22 12.11
C ASN A 168 -2.68 -4.28 13.17
N ARG A 169 -3.93 -4.72 13.20
CA ARG A 169 -4.46 -5.72 14.13
C ARG A 169 -4.33 -5.30 15.60
N VAL A 170 -4.59 -4.02 15.88
CA VAL A 170 -4.50 -3.47 17.22
C VAL A 170 -5.57 -4.08 18.13
N ARG A 171 -5.13 -4.72 19.22
CA ARG A 171 -6.01 -5.35 20.21
C ARG A 171 -5.36 -5.36 21.60
N ALA A 172 -6.18 -5.21 22.64
CA ALA A 172 -5.70 -5.17 24.02
C ALA A 172 -5.08 -6.51 24.47
N SER A 173 -5.54 -7.64 23.96
CA SER A 173 -5.00 -8.98 24.29
C SER A 173 -3.55 -9.18 23.82
N ALA A 174 -3.05 -8.39 22.87
CA ALA A 174 -1.69 -8.53 22.37
C ALA A 174 -0.71 -7.52 22.98
N VAL A 175 -1.19 -6.33 23.36
CA VAL A 175 -0.33 -5.21 23.79
C VAL A 175 -0.62 -4.76 25.22
N GLY A 176 -1.81 -5.04 25.74
CA GLY A 176 -2.29 -4.59 27.05
C GLY A 176 -3.40 -3.55 26.96
N PRO A 177 -3.88 -3.06 28.12
CA PRO A 177 -4.92 -2.05 28.17
C PRO A 177 -4.42 -0.76 27.52
N ARG A 178 -5.32 -0.06 26.81
CA ARG A 178 -4.99 1.14 26.01
C ARG A 178 -3.89 0.91 24.97
N PRO A 179 -4.08 -0.07 24.06
CA PRO A 179 -3.03 -0.51 23.14
C PRO A 179 -2.49 0.62 22.25
N GLY A 180 -3.32 1.60 21.90
CA GLY A 180 -2.89 2.76 21.11
C GLY A 180 -1.82 3.61 21.81
N ASP A 181 -2.01 3.92 23.10
CA ASP A 181 -1.04 4.71 23.88
C ASP A 181 0.29 3.97 24.02
N LEU A 182 0.24 2.67 24.32
CA LEU A 182 1.42 1.82 24.49
C LEU A 182 2.22 1.70 23.18
N LEU A 183 1.55 1.49 22.05
CA LEU A 183 2.18 1.42 20.74
C LEU A 183 2.81 2.75 20.34
N SER A 184 2.09 3.86 20.53
CA SER A 184 2.60 5.21 20.21
C SER A 184 3.84 5.53 21.04
N THR A 185 3.80 5.28 22.37
CA THR A 185 4.95 5.51 23.25
C THR A 185 6.16 4.65 22.85
N ALA A 186 5.93 3.37 22.53
CA ALA A 186 7.00 2.48 22.11
C ALA A 186 7.64 2.92 20.78
N LEU A 187 6.82 3.20 19.75
CA LEU A 187 7.33 3.58 18.44
C LEU A 187 7.94 4.98 18.42
N GLU A 188 7.44 5.93 19.23
CA GLU A 188 8.11 7.21 19.42
C GLU A 188 9.48 7.03 20.05
N ARG A 189 9.58 6.21 21.11
CA ARG A 189 10.83 5.97 21.83
C ARG A 189 11.89 5.25 20.99
N TYR A 190 11.50 4.21 20.24
CA TYR A 190 12.45 3.31 19.57
C TYR A 190 12.67 3.59 18.09
N ALA A 191 11.76 4.34 17.45
CA ALA A 191 11.82 4.65 16.02
C ALA A 191 11.45 6.11 15.69
N GLY A 192 11.28 6.99 16.69
CA GLY A 192 10.96 8.41 16.46
C GLY A 192 9.60 8.68 15.80
N VAL A 193 8.71 7.70 15.80
CA VAL A 193 7.39 7.80 15.12
C VAL A 193 6.43 8.60 16.01
N ARG A 194 6.05 9.80 15.57
CA ARG A 194 5.12 10.67 16.30
C ARG A 194 3.68 10.59 15.80
N ASP A 195 3.47 10.27 14.52
CA ASP A 195 2.14 10.09 13.92
C ASP A 195 1.95 8.62 13.53
N LEU A 196 1.45 7.84 14.49
CA LEU A 196 1.15 6.44 14.29
C LEU A 196 -0.32 6.26 13.92
N ARG A 197 -0.58 5.60 12.81
CA ARG A 197 -1.92 5.20 12.41
C ARG A 197 -2.25 3.82 12.97
N LEU A 198 -3.48 3.66 13.48
CA LEU A 198 -3.92 2.43 14.13
C LEU A 198 -5.09 1.81 13.38
N VAL A 199 -4.95 0.53 13.00
CA VAL A 199 -6.05 -0.26 12.44
C VAL A 199 -6.42 -1.36 13.43
N PRO A 200 -7.64 -1.33 13.98
CA PRO A 200 -8.11 -2.34 14.93
C PRO A 200 -8.13 -3.75 14.34
N ASP A 201 -7.95 -4.76 15.18
CA ASP A 201 -8.21 -6.17 14.82
C ASP A 201 -9.71 -6.35 14.57
N ASP A 202 -10.05 -6.83 13.38
CA ASP A 202 -11.44 -7.00 12.93
C ASP A 202 -11.59 -8.28 12.11
N ARG A 203 -11.11 -9.39 12.68
CA ARG A 203 -11.09 -10.70 12.02
C ARG A 203 -12.43 -11.11 11.44
N PRO A 204 -13.56 -11.02 12.18
CA PRO A 204 -14.83 -11.53 11.66
C PRO A 204 -15.25 -10.87 10.34
N ASN A 205 -15.05 -9.56 10.21
CA ASN A 205 -15.39 -8.85 9.00
C ASN A 205 -14.38 -9.10 7.86
N LEU A 206 -13.09 -9.20 8.22
CA LEU A 206 -12.03 -9.47 7.24
C LEU A 206 -12.13 -10.90 6.69
N ASP A 207 -12.33 -11.90 7.57
CA ASP A 207 -12.52 -13.29 7.16
C ASP A 207 -13.75 -13.44 6.25
N ALA A 208 -14.85 -12.76 6.60
CA ALA A 208 -16.06 -12.76 5.76
C ALA A 208 -15.84 -12.11 4.39
N ALA A 209 -14.99 -11.07 4.30
CA ALA A 209 -14.63 -10.42 3.04
C ALA A 209 -13.81 -11.36 2.15
N VAL A 210 -12.76 -11.96 2.72
CA VAL A 210 -11.89 -12.91 2.01
C VAL A 210 -12.67 -14.14 1.54
N LEU A 211 -13.51 -14.71 2.42
CA LEU A 211 -14.33 -15.88 2.07
C LEU A 211 -15.28 -15.61 0.88
N ARG A 212 -15.74 -14.39 0.73
CA ARG A 212 -16.61 -13.98 -0.39
C ARG A 212 -15.86 -13.43 -1.60
N GLY A 213 -14.55 -13.23 -1.49
CA GLY A 213 -13.73 -12.64 -2.54
C GLY A 213 -14.13 -11.20 -2.88
N VAL A 214 -14.53 -10.40 -1.87
CA VAL A 214 -14.98 -9.01 -2.06
C VAL A 214 -14.27 -8.06 -1.12
N ALA A 215 -14.27 -6.77 -1.45
CA ALA A 215 -13.66 -5.77 -0.60
C ALA A 215 -14.46 -5.55 0.70
N LEU A 216 -13.76 -5.30 1.81
CA LEU A 216 -14.37 -5.05 3.13
C LEU A 216 -15.47 -3.97 3.11
N ARG A 217 -15.35 -2.97 2.22
CA ARG A 217 -16.34 -1.91 2.04
C ARG A 217 -17.70 -2.40 1.54
N GLU A 218 -17.73 -3.55 0.87
CA GLU A 218 -18.94 -4.08 0.22
C GLU A 218 -19.81 -4.86 1.19
N ILE A 219 -19.21 -5.48 2.21
CA ILE A 219 -19.92 -6.34 3.15
C ILE A 219 -19.97 -5.81 4.58
N ALA A 220 -19.06 -4.95 4.97
CA ALA A 220 -18.93 -4.50 6.36
C ALA A 220 -18.70 -2.99 6.45
N VAL A 221 -19.69 -2.21 6.06
CA VAL A 221 -19.62 -0.71 6.10
C VAL A 221 -19.32 -0.19 7.50
N GLY A 222 -19.80 -0.87 8.57
CA GLY A 222 -19.59 -0.54 9.96
C GLY A 222 -18.24 -0.99 10.56
N SER A 223 -17.44 -1.78 9.84
CA SER A 223 -16.16 -2.37 10.29
C SER A 223 -15.23 -1.29 10.89
N PRO A 224 -14.69 -1.51 12.11
CA PRO A 224 -13.70 -0.61 12.70
C PRO A 224 -12.41 -0.51 11.85
N ALA A 225 -11.94 -1.63 11.31
CA ALA A 225 -10.77 -1.64 10.44
C ALA A 225 -11.03 -0.82 9.17
N ARG A 226 -12.19 -1.00 8.53
CA ARG A 226 -12.59 -0.20 7.37
C ARG A 226 -12.60 1.30 7.67
N LYS A 227 -13.18 1.71 8.82
CA LYS A 227 -13.25 3.12 9.21
C LYS A 227 -11.87 3.72 9.40
N ALA A 228 -10.94 2.99 10.03
CA ALA A 228 -9.56 3.43 10.22
C ALA A 228 -8.82 3.59 8.89
N ILE A 229 -8.95 2.62 7.97
CA ILE A 229 -8.35 2.68 6.63
C ILE A 229 -8.97 3.82 5.80
N LEU A 230 -10.29 4.04 5.91
CA LEU A 230 -10.95 5.13 5.21
C LEU A 230 -10.44 6.50 5.70
N ALA A 231 -10.30 6.69 7.02
CA ALA A 231 -9.76 7.92 7.58
C ALA A 231 -8.34 8.22 7.08
N LEU A 232 -7.47 7.19 7.03
CA LEU A 232 -6.15 7.32 6.42
C LEU A 232 -6.24 7.73 4.95
N ALA A 233 -7.10 7.09 4.18
CA ALA A 233 -7.27 7.41 2.76
C ALA A 233 -7.79 8.84 2.54
N GLU A 234 -8.69 9.33 3.39
CA GLU A 234 -9.18 10.72 3.36
C GLU A 234 -8.05 11.71 3.65
N ASP A 235 -7.25 11.46 4.68
CA ASP A 235 -6.09 12.29 5.02
C ASP A 235 -5.09 12.36 3.85
N LEU A 236 -4.79 11.23 3.20
CA LEU A 236 -3.87 11.18 2.05
C LEU A 236 -4.41 11.94 0.84
N VAL A 237 -5.69 11.78 0.52
CA VAL A 237 -6.34 12.51 -0.58
C VAL A 237 -6.34 14.01 -0.32
N ASP A 238 -6.61 14.43 0.90
CA ASP A 238 -6.63 15.85 1.28
C ASP A 238 -5.22 16.44 1.27
N ALA A 239 -4.21 15.72 1.77
CA ALA A 239 -2.80 16.13 1.70
C ALA A 239 -2.33 16.35 0.26
N ARG A 240 -2.66 15.41 -0.65
CA ARG A 240 -2.34 15.54 -2.08
C ARG A 240 -3.04 16.75 -2.70
N ARG A 241 -4.32 16.98 -2.40
CA ARG A 241 -5.05 18.15 -2.91
C ARG A 241 -4.40 19.46 -2.46
N GLN A 242 -4.00 19.54 -1.20
CA GLN A 242 -3.30 20.71 -0.66
C GLN A 242 -1.95 20.93 -1.34
N HIS A 243 -1.19 19.85 -1.55
CA HIS A 243 0.09 19.92 -2.26
C HIS A 243 -0.08 20.44 -3.70
N LEU A 244 -1.04 19.92 -4.45
CA LEU A 244 -1.32 20.37 -5.82
C LEU A 244 -1.79 21.83 -5.85
N ALA A 245 -2.66 22.26 -4.93
CA ALA A 245 -3.12 23.64 -4.85
C ALA A 245 -1.99 24.62 -4.52
N ALA A 246 -1.08 24.22 -3.62
CA ALA A 246 0.09 25.04 -3.29
C ALA A 246 1.03 25.28 -4.51
N HIS A 247 1.09 24.31 -5.41
CA HIS A 247 1.93 24.41 -6.63
C HIS A 247 1.21 25.05 -7.81
N SER A 248 -0.13 25.06 -7.84
CA SER A 248 -0.93 25.71 -8.88
C SER A 248 -1.33 27.14 -8.56
N GLY A 249 -1.01 27.65 -7.38
CA GLY A 249 -1.39 29.00 -6.95
C GLY A 249 -2.89 29.15 -6.61
N GLU A 250 -3.63 28.07 -6.52
CA GLU A 250 -5.07 28.06 -6.30
C GLU A 250 -5.39 27.96 -4.81
N THR A 251 -6.09 28.97 -4.26
CA THR A 251 -6.47 28.99 -2.84
C THR A 251 -7.69 28.10 -2.63
N LEU A 252 -7.51 26.90 -2.05
CA LEU A 252 -8.62 26.02 -1.70
C LEU A 252 -9.41 26.54 -0.50
N PRO A 253 -10.76 26.47 -0.53
CA PRO A 253 -11.59 26.82 0.61
C PRO A 253 -11.36 25.84 1.78
N ARG A 254 -11.02 26.39 2.95
CA ARG A 254 -10.87 25.61 4.19
C ARG A 254 -12.18 24.89 4.52
N ARG A 255 -12.22 23.57 4.43
CA ARG A 255 -13.30 22.76 5.03
C ARG A 255 -13.32 23.00 6.54
N ARG A 256 -14.42 23.54 7.04
CA ARG A 256 -14.67 23.66 8.48
C ARG A 256 -14.73 22.24 9.07
N ARG A 257 -13.76 21.90 9.92
CA ARG A 257 -13.88 20.73 10.81
C ARG A 257 -15.15 20.96 11.65
N SER A 258 -16.18 20.13 11.47
CA SER A 258 -17.34 20.11 12.34
C SER A 258 -16.89 19.57 13.71
N GLY A 259 -16.56 20.49 14.60
CA GLY A 259 -16.25 20.18 15.99
C GLY A 259 -17.49 19.58 16.65
N ARG A 260 -17.43 18.30 16.98
CA ARG A 260 -18.32 17.70 17.96
C ARG A 260 -18.02 18.38 19.32
N ARG A 261 -18.79 19.40 19.65
CA ARG A 261 -18.89 19.87 21.03
C ARG A 261 -19.42 18.71 21.86
N ALA A 262 -18.61 18.23 22.79
CA ALA A 262 -19.08 17.41 23.89
C ALA A 262 -20.06 18.27 24.68
N ALA A 263 -21.34 17.90 24.69
CA ALA A 263 -22.32 18.46 25.60
C ALA A 263 -22.08 17.81 26.96
N SER A 264 -21.47 18.58 27.88
CA SER A 264 -21.55 18.32 29.30
C SER A 264 -23.00 18.60 29.73
N ARG A 265 -23.69 17.61 30.21
CA ARG A 265 -24.87 17.76 31.04
C ARG A 265 -24.58 17.18 32.41
N THR A 266 -24.72 18.05 33.36
CA THR A 266 -24.95 17.94 34.80
C THR A 266 -25.44 16.57 35.29
#